data_1a00796ce1944b2f06e5ae418c989ed0
#
_entry.id   1a00796ce1944b2f06e5ae418c989ed0
#
_cell.length_a   1.000
_cell.length_b   1.000
_cell.length_c   1.000
_cell.angle_alpha   90.00
_cell.angle_beta   90.00
_cell.angle_gamma   90.00
#
_symmetry.space_group_name_H-M   'P 1'
#
loop_
_entity.id
_entity.type
_entity.pdbx_description
1 polymer ?
#
loop_
_entity_poly.entity_id
_entity_poly.type
_entity_poly.pdbx_seq_one_letter_code
_entity_poly.pdbx_strand_id
1 'polypeptide(L)'
;MIFSDIEGRISDQAPSVSFLDHGFLFGDSVYEVVRLYDGKLFGWKEHRDRLIKSCQRLQIKIESEIGNIENRMRELFQSFSRPNAALRIVITRGVGKLNIDPRSCGKPQVYMAVWEFDHSSAPSSIRIMICKMRRNHRLSMDPSIKSGNYLNNVMAIQEAIESGYDDALMLNPEGFLTELTTSNIAWLRHSSWETPNMESGILYGTTRHFLIKESLLKEGLFSEDDLRQATEIVALSTLKEVVPVSEIKWSDGTSKTFDKSKNWLQIREKFRDTVLNSLNMESRLVG
;
A
#
# COMPACT_ATOMS: atom_id res chain seq x y z
N MET A 1 -16.20 -7.43 -10.10
CA MET A 1 -15.32 -7.93 -9.03
C MET A 1 -15.62 -9.41 -8.83
N ILE A 2 -14.60 -10.24 -8.66
CA ILE A 2 -14.74 -11.64 -8.25
C ILE A 2 -13.82 -11.95 -7.08
N PHE A 3 -14.12 -13.01 -6.36
CA PHE A 3 -13.44 -13.39 -5.13
C PHE A 3 -12.96 -14.84 -5.19
N SER A 4 -11.93 -15.17 -4.40
CA SER A 4 -11.58 -16.54 -4.05
C SER A 4 -11.67 -16.69 -2.52
N ASP A 5 -12.49 -17.64 -2.05
CA ASP A 5 -12.69 -17.94 -0.63
C ASP A 5 -11.54 -18.79 -0.04
N ILE A 6 -11.65 -19.19 1.22
CA ILE A 6 -10.64 -19.97 1.94
C ILE A 6 -10.36 -21.35 1.30
N GLU A 7 -11.29 -21.90 0.57
CA GLU A 7 -11.17 -23.19 -0.13
C GLU A 7 -10.72 -23.04 -1.59
N GLY A 8 -10.52 -21.78 -2.05
CA GLY A 8 -10.14 -21.48 -3.43
C GLY A 8 -11.32 -21.38 -4.40
N ARG A 9 -12.58 -21.48 -3.94
CA ARG A 9 -13.76 -21.35 -4.81
C ARG A 9 -13.87 -19.91 -5.31
N ILE A 10 -14.10 -19.77 -6.61
CA ILE A 10 -14.23 -18.47 -7.27
C ILE A 10 -15.71 -18.13 -7.41
N SER A 11 -16.08 -16.92 -7.02
CA SER A 11 -17.46 -16.41 -7.05
C SER A 11 -17.51 -14.89 -7.25
N ASP A 12 -18.61 -14.37 -7.74
CA ASP A 12 -18.95 -12.93 -7.74
C ASP A 12 -19.54 -12.46 -6.38
N GLN A 13 -19.86 -13.39 -5.50
CA GLN A 13 -20.29 -13.10 -4.15
C GLN A 13 -19.12 -13.01 -3.19
N ALA A 14 -19.10 -11.97 -2.34
CA ALA A 14 -18.08 -11.82 -1.32
C ALA A 14 -18.11 -13.00 -0.33
N PRO A 15 -16.95 -13.61 0.00
CA PRO A 15 -16.89 -14.72 0.93
C PRO A 15 -17.27 -14.29 2.36
N SER A 16 -17.91 -15.17 3.08
CA SER A 16 -18.15 -14.99 4.52
C SER A 16 -16.88 -15.21 5.31
N VAL A 17 -16.68 -14.39 6.35
CA VAL A 17 -15.60 -14.55 7.33
C VAL A 17 -16.21 -15.02 8.65
N SER A 18 -15.59 -16.02 9.29
CA SER A 18 -16.05 -16.47 10.61
C SER A 18 -15.96 -15.35 11.64
N PHE A 19 -16.99 -15.20 12.48
CA PHE A 19 -16.93 -14.29 13.63
C PHE A 19 -15.75 -14.59 14.56
N LEU A 20 -15.28 -15.84 14.62
CA LEU A 20 -14.14 -16.27 15.43
C LEU A 20 -12.79 -16.16 14.71
N ASP A 21 -12.73 -15.59 13.51
CA ASP A 21 -11.47 -15.34 12.82
C ASP A 21 -10.70 -14.21 13.54
N HIS A 22 -9.46 -14.47 13.94
CA HIS A 22 -8.64 -13.49 14.66
C HIS A 22 -8.27 -12.28 13.80
N GLY A 23 -8.25 -12.41 12.47
CA GLY A 23 -8.13 -11.27 11.57
C GLY A 23 -9.33 -10.33 11.69
N PHE A 24 -10.53 -10.86 11.85
CA PHE A 24 -11.74 -10.07 12.11
C PHE A 24 -11.78 -9.50 13.53
N LEU A 25 -11.52 -10.33 14.55
CA LEU A 25 -11.64 -9.91 15.96
C LEU A 25 -10.54 -8.93 16.39
N PHE A 26 -9.31 -9.15 15.96
CA PHE A 26 -8.12 -8.47 16.50
C PHE A 26 -7.27 -7.78 15.43
N GLY A 27 -7.66 -7.84 14.16
CA GLY A 27 -6.83 -7.37 13.05
C GLY A 27 -5.56 -8.21 12.85
N ASP A 28 -5.50 -9.44 13.39
CA ASP A 28 -4.35 -10.35 13.26
C ASP A 28 -4.32 -10.96 11.85
N SER A 29 -3.92 -10.11 10.93
CA SER A 29 -3.90 -10.41 9.50
C SER A 29 -2.86 -9.56 8.78
N VAL A 30 -2.47 -10.00 7.59
CA VAL A 30 -1.66 -9.24 6.64
C VAL A 30 -2.37 -9.18 5.30
N TYR A 31 -2.01 -8.21 4.46
CA TYR A 31 -2.58 -8.13 3.13
C TYR A 31 -1.60 -7.58 2.10
N GLU A 32 -1.86 -7.86 0.84
CA GLU A 32 -1.23 -7.23 -0.30
C GLU A 32 -2.26 -6.66 -1.27
N VAL A 33 -1.82 -5.65 -2.02
CA VAL A 33 -2.54 -5.15 -3.19
C VAL A 33 -1.55 -5.09 -4.33
N VAL A 34 -1.84 -5.83 -5.39
CA VAL A 34 -0.99 -5.96 -6.58
C VAL A 34 -1.76 -5.47 -7.80
N ARG A 35 -1.07 -4.91 -8.75
CA ARG A 35 -1.68 -4.43 -9.99
C ARG A 35 -1.33 -5.33 -11.17
N LEU A 36 -2.33 -5.57 -12.01
CA LEU A 36 -2.22 -6.25 -13.27
C LEU A 36 -2.27 -5.21 -14.40
N TYR A 37 -1.28 -5.26 -15.28
CA TYR A 37 -1.18 -4.43 -16.47
C TYR A 37 -1.14 -5.33 -17.71
N ASP A 38 -2.07 -5.17 -18.61
CA ASP A 38 -2.16 -5.97 -19.85
C ASP A 38 -1.98 -7.49 -19.59
N GLY A 39 -2.68 -8.01 -18.59
CA GLY A 39 -2.64 -9.43 -18.21
C GLY A 39 -1.40 -9.89 -17.47
N LYS A 40 -0.50 -8.99 -17.06
CA LYS A 40 0.75 -9.30 -16.35
C LYS A 40 0.82 -8.62 -14.98
N LEU A 41 1.31 -9.31 -13.96
CA LEU A 41 1.53 -8.76 -12.63
C LEU A 41 2.80 -7.91 -12.62
N PHE A 42 2.69 -6.68 -12.12
CA PHE A 42 3.86 -5.86 -11.89
C PHE A 42 4.42 -6.03 -10.48
N GLY A 43 5.71 -6.32 -10.39
CA GLY A 43 6.45 -6.37 -9.13
C GLY A 43 5.96 -7.45 -8.17
N TRP A 44 5.45 -8.58 -8.70
CA TRP A 44 4.96 -9.68 -7.85
C TRP A 44 6.02 -10.17 -6.88
N LYS A 45 7.27 -10.25 -7.30
CA LYS A 45 8.37 -10.68 -6.42
C LYS A 45 8.48 -9.80 -5.18
N GLU A 46 8.46 -8.49 -5.33
CA GLU A 46 8.56 -7.51 -4.24
C GLU A 46 7.32 -7.58 -3.31
N HIS A 47 6.13 -7.72 -3.89
CA HIS A 47 4.88 -7.90 -3.14
C HIS A 47 4.87 -9.22 -2.36
N ARG A 48 5.27 -10.33 -2.99
CA ARG A 48 5.38 -11.64 -2.35
C ARG A 48 6.39 -11.62 -1.19
N ASP A 49 7.56 -11.06 -1.43
CA ASP A 49 8.62 -11.00 -0.41
C ASP A 49 8.15 -10.15 0.79
N ARG A 50 7.42 -9.06 0.56
CA ARG A 50 6.81 -8.25 1.62
C ARG A 50 5.69 -8.99 2.35
N LEU A 51 4.83 -9.72 1.63
CA LEU A 51 3.78 -10.56 2.21
C LEU A 51 4.38 -11.60 3.16
N ILE A 52 5.40 -12.34 2.70
CA ILE A 52 6.12 -13.34 3.51
C ILE A 52 6.73 -12.68 4.74
N LYS A 53 7.47 -11.57 4.59
CA LYS A 53 8.07 -10.84 5.71
C LYS A 53 7.01 -10.36 6.71
N SER A 54 5.88 -9.85 6.24
CA SER A 54 4.78 -9.41 7.11
C SER A 54 4.19 -10.60 7.91
N CYS A 55 3.98 -11.74 7.26
CA CYS A 55 3.54 -12.96 7.94
C CYS A 55 4.56 -13.46 8.98
N GLN A 56 5.84 -13.49 8.63
CA GLN A 56 6.92 -13.91 9.55
C GLN A 56 6.98 -13.01 10.79
N ARG A 57 6.86 -11.69 10.62
CA ARG A 57 6.83 -10.74 11.74
C ARG A 57 5.66 -10.97 12.68
N LEU A 58 4.49 -11.36 12.17
CA LEU A 58 3.32 -11.75 12.97
C LEU A 58 3.33 -13.24 13.32
N GLN A 59 4.33 -14.03 12.92
CA GLN A 59 4.40 -15.48 13.12
C GLN A 59 3.19 -16.22 12.52
N ILE A 60 2.67 -15.75 11.38
CA ILE A 60 1.67 -16.46 10.58
C ILE A 60 2.43 -17.38 9.60
N LYS A 61 2.27 -18.68 9.74
CA LYS A 61 3.02 -19.69 8.95
C LYS A 61 2.37 -19.89 7.60
N ILE A 62 2.95 -19.35 6.52
CA ILE A 62 2.45 -19.44 5.14
C ILE A 62 3.50 -19.94 4.14
N GLU A 63 4.70 -20.23 4.55
CA GLU A 63 5.81 -20.55 3.63
C GLU A 63 5.48 -21.77 2.74
N SER A 64 4.82 -22.78 3.29
CA SER A 64 4.35 -23.95 2.53
C SER A 64 3.15 -23.66 1.63
N GLU A 65 2.45 -22.56 1.84
CA GLU A 65 1.22 -22.21 1.13
C GLU A 65 1.44 -21.24 -0.04
N ILE A 66 2.63 -20.66 -0.20
CA ILE A 66 2.90 -19.63 -1.23
C ILE A 66 2.62 -20.15 -2.63
N GLY A 67 3.05 -21.38 -2.96
CA GLY A 67 2.77 -22.00 -4.27
C GLY A 67 1.27 -22.16 -4.52
N ASN A 68 0.50 -22.51 -3.49
CA ASN A 68 -0.95 -22.62 -3.58
C ASN A 68 -1.60 -21.24 -3.77
N ILE A 69 -1.12 -20.20 -3.07
CA ILE A 69 -1.56 -18.81 -3.25
C ILE A 69 -1.35 -18.35 -4.70
N GLU A 70 -0.18 -18.62 -5.27
CA GLU A 70 0.14 -18.25 -6.66
C GLU A 70 -0.73 -19.00 -7.69
N ASN A 71 -1.05 -20.28 -7.46
CA ASN A 71 -1.95 -21.03 -8.31
C ASN A 71 -3.37 -20.45 -8.27
N ARG A 72 -3.89 -20.17 -7.08
CA ARG A 72 -5.20 -19.54 -6.90
C ARG A 72 -5.27 -18.14 -7.52
N MET A 73 -4.19 -17.39 -7.49
CA MET A 73 -4.10 -16.11 -8.19
C MET A 73 -4.26 -16.28 -9.70
N ARG A 74 -3.58 -17.26 -10.31
CA ARG A 74 -3.71 -17.54 -11.74
C ARG A 74 -5.15 -17.92 -12.13
N GLU A 75 -5.75 -18.84 -11.39
CA GLU A 75 -7.15 -19.27 -11.61
C GLU A 75 -8.12 -18.09 -11.49
N LEU A 76 -7.92 -17.24 -10.50
CA LEU A 76 -8.74 -16.05 -10.28
C LEU A 76 -8.61 -15.05 -11.43
N PHE A 77 -7.40 -14.80 -11.95
CA PHE A 77 -7.19 -13.93 -13.11
C PHE A 77 -7.77 -14.52 -14.40
N GLN A 78 -7.62 -15.82 -14.63
CA GLN A 78 -8.23 -16.49 -15.78
C GLN A 78 -9.75 -16.36 -15.76
N SER A 79 -10.36 -16.53 -14.59
CA SER A 79 -11.81 -16.38 -14.41
C SER A 79 -12.28 -14.92 -14.54
N PHE A 80 -11.42 -13.94 -14.21
CA PHE A 80 -11.76 -12.52 -14.29
C PHE A 80 -11.69 -11.97 -15.71
N SER A 81 -10.81 -12.48 -16.56
CA SER A 81 -10.68 -12.21 -18.00
C SER A 81 -10.56 -10.71 -18.37
N ARG A 82 -9.98 -9.88 -17.50
CA ARG A 82 -9.73 -8.46 -17.77
C ARG A 82 -8.22 -8.19 -17.73
N PRO A 83 -7.65 -7.49 -18.73
CA PRO A 83 -6.22 -7.28 -18.83
C PRO A 83 -5.68 -6.30 -17.75
N ASN A 84 -6.50 -5.34 -17.32
CA ASN A 84 -6.14 -4.38 -16.31
C ASN A 84 -6.98 -4.59 -15.04
N ALA A 85 -6.31 -4.89 -13.95
CA ALA A 85 -6.98 -5.24 -12.71
C ALA A 85 -6.13 -4.90 -11.47
N ALA A 86 -6.78 -4.88 -10.33
CA ALA A 86 -6.14 -4.90 -9.02
C ALA A 86 -6.55 -6.17 -8.28
N LEU A 87 -5.59 -6.78 -7.60
CA LEU A 87 -5.78 -7.93 -6.74
C LEU A 87 -5.51 -7.53 -5.29
N ARG A 88 -6.41 -7.87 -4.39
CA ARG A 88 -6.16 -7.86 -2.95
C ARG A 88 -6.05 -9.30 -2.45
N ILE A 89 -4.99 -9.58 -1.70
CA ILE A 89 -4.78 -10.83 -0.97
C ILE A 89 -4.85 -10.48 0.50
N VAL A 90 -5.66 -11.19 1.27
CA VAL A 90 -5.74 -11.07 2.73
C VAL A 90 -5.45 -12.43 3.34
N ILE A 91 -4.52 -12.46 4.29
CA ILE A 91 -4.18 -13.65 5.05
C ILE A 91 -4.44 -13.37 6.52
N THR A 92 -5.39 -14.09 7.11
CA THR A 92 -5.69 -14.00 8.54
C THR A 92 -4.96 -15.09 9.33
N ARG A 93 -4.81 -14.91 10.64
CA ARG A 93 -4.35 -15.98 11.53
C ARG A 93 -5.23 -17.22 11.45
N GLY A 94 -6.51 -17.06 11.09
CA GLY A 94 -7.52 -18.09 11.06
C GLY A 94 -8.47 -18.08 12.26
N VAL A 95 -9.37 -19.07 12.27
CA VAL A 95 -10.39 -19.23 13.30
C VAL A 95 -9.78 -19.77 14.57
N GLY A 96 -10.06 -19.13 15.70
CA GLY A 96 -9.59 -19.50 17.04
C GLY A 96 -10.67 -19.37 18.12
N LYS A 97 -10.26 -19.29 19.37
CA LYS A 97 -11.14 -19.02 20.51
C LYS A 97 -11.33 -17.52 20.69
N LEU A 98 -12.37 -17.13 21.45
CA LEU A 98 -12.62 -15.73 21.85
C LEU A 98 -11.61 -15.26 22.91
N ASN A 99 -10.32 -15.35 22.59
CA ASN A 99 -9.21 -14.81 23.36
C ASN A 99 -8.09 -14.41 22.40
N ILE A 100 -7.10 -13.65 22.88
CA ILE A 100 -5.98 -13.14 22.08
C ILE A 100 -4.86 -14.17 21.87
N ASP A 101 -4.96 -15.40 22.40
CA ASP A 101 -3.91 -16.42 22.28
C ASP A 101 -3.86 -17.00 20.86
N PRO A 102 -2.83 -16.69 20.06
CA PRO A 102 -2.73 -17.14 18.67
C PRO A 102 -2.61 -18.67 18.55
N ARG A 103 -2.20 -19.37 19.61
CA ARG A 103 -2.10 -20.85 19.64
C ARG A 103 -3.48 -21.52 19.56
N SER A 104 -4.54 -20.79 19.84
CA SER A 104 -5.92 -21.27 19.70
C SER A 104 -6.40 -21.35 18.24
N CYS A 105 -5.67 -20.68 17.33
CA CYS A 105 -6.06 -20.64 15.92
C CYS A 105 -5.60 -21.89 15.17
N GLY A 106 -6.43 -22.27 14.21
CA GLY A 106 -6.12 -23.34 13.26
C GLY A 106 -5.17 -22.87 12.15
N LYS A 107 -5.45 -23.28 10.92
CA LYS A 107 -4.66 -22.84 9.74
C LYS A 107 -4.98 -21.39 9.39
N PRO A 108 -3.99 -20.62 8.89
CA PRO A 108 -4.22 -19.32 8.27
C PRO A 108 -5.26 -19.41 7.15
N GLN A 109 -6.09 -18.39 7.04
CA GLN A 109 -7.11 -18.32 5.99
C GLN A 109 -6.73 -17.28 4.96
N VAL A 110 -6.85 -17.64 3.67
CA VAL A 110 -6.50 -16.78 2.55
C VAL A 110 -7.74 -16.40 1.79
N TYR A 111 -7.97 -15.11 1.65
CA TYR A 111 -9.05 -14.53 0.85
C TYR A 111 -8.45 -13.68 -0.26
N MET A 112 -9.05 -13.71 -1.44
CA MET A 112 -8.62 -12.86 -2.54
C MET A 112 -9.81 -12.16 -3.17
N ALA A 113 -9.57 -10.94 -3.67
CA ALA A 113 -10.54 -10.20 -4.48
C ALA A 113 -9.81 -9.58 -5.66
N VAL A 114 -10.39 -9.71 -6.85
CA VAL A 114 -9.91 -9.02 -8.05
C VAL A 114 -11.03 -8.13 -8.61
N TRP A 115 -10.63 -6.94 -9.05
CA TRP A 115 -11.54 -5.98 -9.68
C TRP A 115 -10.85 -5.25 -10.82
N GLU A 116 -11.65 -4.79 -11.77
CA GLU A 116 -11.15 -3.98 -12.87
C GLU A 116 -10.55 -2.68 -12.34
N PHE A 117 -9.36 -2.35 -12.77
CA PHE A 117 -8.67 -1.14 -12.38
C PHE A 117 -7.78 -0.65 -13.51
N ASP A 118 -8.06 0.54 -13.98
CA ASP A 118 -7.33 1.16 -15.07
C ASP A 118 -6.69 2.51 -14.61
N HIS A 119 -5.87 3.11 -15.48
CA HIS A 119 -5.19 4.38 -15.20
C HIS A 119 -6.14 5.55 -15.01
N SER A 120 -7.31 5.55 -15.65
CA SER A 120 -8.33 6.59 -15.51
C SER A 120 -8.95 6.61 -14.11
N SER A 121 -8.80 5.53 -13.35
CA SER A 121 -9.30 5.42 -11.98
C SER A 121 -8.43 6.18 -10.94
N ALA A 122 -7.20 6.56 -11.30
CA ALA A 122 -6.35 7.35 -10.41
C ALA A 122 -6.73 8.85 -10.48
N PRO A 123 -6.76 9.58 -9.35
CA PRO A 123 -7.04 11.02 -9.36
C PRO A 123 -5.94 11.78 -10.10
N SER A 124 -6.31 12.88 -10.75
CA SER A 124 -5.34 13.76 -11.43
C SER A 124 -4.39 14.48 -10.46
N SER A 125 -4.86 14.78 -9.26
CA SER A 125 -4.11 15.31 -8.11
C SER A 125 -4.88 15.04 -6.82
N ILE A 126 -4.21 15.19 -5.68
CA ILE A 126 -4.82 15.11 -4.34
C ILE A 126 -4.44 16.32 -3.50
N ARG A 127 -5.32 16.67 -2.54
CA ARG A 127 -5.04 17.64 -1.49
C ARG A 127 -4.78 16.89 -0.20
N ILE A 128 -3.71 17.21 0.50
CA ILE A 128 -3.32 16.53 1.73
C ILE A 128 -3.24 17.49 2.91
N MET A 129 -3.32 16.96 4.12
CA MET A 129 -3.02 17.72 5.32
C MET A 129 -2.07 16.95 6.24
N ILE A 130 -1.28 17.64 7.04
CA ILE A 130 -0.58 17.03 8.17
C ILE A 130 -1.59 16.89 9.29
N CYS A 131 -1.92 15.65 9.66
CA CYS A 131 -2.90 15.35 10.69
C CYS A 131 -2.26 15.35 12.11
N LYS A 132 -3.11 15.46 13.14
CA LYS A 132 -2.68 15.35 14.53
C LYS A 132 -2.36 13.92 14.92
N MET A 133 -3.02 12.95 14.27
CA MET A 133 -2.77 11.53 14.47
C MET A 133 -1.33 11.19 14.13
N ARG A 134 -0.61 10.59 15.09
CA ARG A 134 0.76 10.11 14.86
C ARG A 134 0.76 8.70 14.29
N ARG A 135 1.74 8.42 13.42
CA ARG A 135 2.00 7.06 12.94
C ARG A 135 2.36 6.15 14.10
N ASN A 136 1.92 4.91 14.08
CA ASN A 136 2.31 3.93 15.09
C ASN A 136 3.83 3.90 15.26
N HIS A 137 4.28 3.93 16.51
CA HIS A 137 5.70 3.79 16.82
C HIS A 137 6.18 2.37 16.50
N ARG A 138 7.41 2.24 15.97
CA ARG A 138 7.99 0.94 15.54
C ARG A 138 8.07 -0.08 16.69
N LEU A 139 8.20 0.35 17.92
CA LEU A 139 8.22 -0.51 19.12
C LEU A 139 6.81 -0.86 19.64
N SER A 140 5.77 -0.22 19.12
CA SER A 140 4.37 -0.54 19.45
C SER A 140 3.78 -1.47 18.38
N MET A 141 3.55 -0.94 17.19
CA MET A 141 3.06 -1.67 16.04
C MET A 141 3.92 -1.30 14.83
N ASP A 142 4.87 -2.16 14.47
CA ASP A 142 5.85 -1.87 13.41
C ASP A 142 5.14 -1.54 12.06
N PRO A 143 5.20 -0.28 11.58
CA PRO A 143 4.52 0.13 10.34
C PRO A 143 5.05 -0.54 9.09
N SER A 144 6.21 -1.18 9.14
CA SER A 144 6.76 -1.96 8.02
C SER A 144 5.99 -3.25 7.75
N ILE A 145 5.19 -3.72 8.72
CA ILE A 145 4.28 -4.85 8.56
C ILE A 145 3.01 -4.37 7.84
N LYS A 146 2.71 -4.95 6.68
CA LYS A 146 1.46 -4.65 5.99
C LYS A 146 0.29 -5.45 6.59
N SER A 147 -0.05 -5.11 7.84
CA SER A 147 -1.08 -5.79 8.64
C SER A 147 -2.49 -5.28 8.37
N GLY A 148 -3.50 -6.01 8.83
CA GLY A 148 -4.90 -5.57 8.83
C GLY A 148 -5.24 -4.51 9.88
N ASN A 149 -4.31 -4.17 10.79
CA ASN A 149 -4.50 -3.16 11.83
C ASN A 149 -4.40 -1.73 11.28
N TYR A 150 -5.40 -1.33 10.50
CA TYR A 150 -5.42 -0.04 9.81
C TYR A 150 -6.16 1.07 10.57
N LEU A 151 -6.57 0.85 11.82
CA LEU A 151 -7.35 1.83 12.58
C LEU A 151 -6.61 3.17 12.74
N ASN A 152 -5.29 3.15 12.94
CA ASN A 152 -4.46 4.36 12.96
C ASN A 152 -4.59 5.16 11.64
N ASN A 153 -4.55 4.47 10.49
CA ASN A 153 -4.72 5.10 9.17
C ASN A 153 -6.16 5.56 8.93
N VAL A 154 -7.17 4.79 9.41
CA VAL A 154 -8.59 5.16 9.33
C VAL A 154 -8.88 6.44 10.12
N MET A 155 -8.32 6.59 11.32
CA MET A 155 -8.49 7.82 12.11
C MET A 155 -7.79 9.01 11.44
N ALA A 156 -6.63 8.81 10.83
CA ALA A 156 -5.92 9.87 10.10
C ALA A 156 -6.69 10.33 8.84
N ILE A 157 -7.21 9.39 8.04
CA ILE A 157 -8.01 9.77 6.84
C ILE A 157 -9.32 10.43 7.24
N GLN A 158 -9.95 10.02 8.34
CA GLN A 158 -11.16 10.66 8.84
C GLN A 158 -10.91 12.14 9.19
N GLU A 159 -9.81 12.44 9.89
CA GLU A 159 -9.41 13.82 10.19
C GLU A 159 -9.22 14.66 8.91
N ALA A 160 -8.61 14.06 7.86
CA ALA A 160 -8.45 14.74 6.57
C ALA A 160 -9.80 15.02 5.90
N ILE A 161 -10.68 14.01 5.83
CA ILE A 161 -12.03 14.15 5.21
C ILE A 161 -12.85 15.21 5.93
N GLU A 162 -12.87 15.22 7.26
CA GLU A 162 -13.58 16.23 8.06
C GLU A 162 -13.02 17.65 7.84
N SER A 163 -11.73 17.74 7.50
CA SER A 163 -11.06 19.00 7.15
C SER A 163 -11.17 19.38 5.66
N GLY A 164 -11.83 18.57 4.82
CA GLY A 164 -12.01 18.82 3.39
C GLY A 164 -10.79 18.44 2.52
N TYR A 165 -9.93 17.54 2.98
CA TYR A 165 -8.74 17.03 2.27
C TYR A 165 -8.91 15.57 1.85
N ASP A 166 -8.13 15.14 0.86
CA ASP A 166 -8.27 13.82 0.24
C ASP A 166 -7.43 12.74 0.94
N ASP A 167 -6.34 13.14 1.65
CA ASP A 167 -5.47 12.20 2.39
C ASP A 167 -4.73 12.95 3.52
N ALA A 168 -4.20 12.18 4.47
CA ALA A 168 -3.45 12.71 5.62
C ALA A 168 -2.00 12.24 5.59
N LEU A 169 -1.07 13.19 5.77
CA LEU A 169 0.32 12.92 6.06
C LEU A 169 0.52 12.80 7.56
N MET A 170 1.01 11.66 8.01
CA MET A 170 1.31 11.40 9.42
C MET A 170 2.76 11.72 9.73
N LEU A 171 2.98 12.24 10.95
CA LEU A 171 4.31 12.30 11.56
C LEU A 171 4.47 11.13 12.55
N ASN A 172 5.71 10.70 12.78
CA ASN A 172 5.97 9.76 13.87
C ASN A 172 5.94 10.48 15.23
N PRO A 173 6.02 9.77 16.37
CA PRO A 173 6.03 10.39 17.69
C PRO A 173 7.18 11.39 17.91
N GLU A 174 8.30 11.22 17.22
CA GLU A 174 9.46 12.11 17.27
C GLU A 174 9.32 13.37 16.41
N GLY A 175 8.23 13.47 15.61
CA GLY A 175 7.93 14.62 14.77
C GLY A 175 8.48 14.55 13.34
N PHE A 176 9.09 13.43 12.94
CA PHE A 176 9.54 13.25 11.56
C PHE A 176 8.40 12.83 10.64
N LEU A 177 8.50 13.24 9.38
CA LEU A 177 7.59 12.86 8.31
C LEU A 177 7.62 11.35 8.08
N THR A 178 6.43 10.76 7.88
CA THR A 178 6.31 9.33 7.57
C THR A 178 5.68 9.12 6.20
N GLU A 179 4.43 8.80 6.14
CA GLU A 179 3.70 8.46 4.92
C GLU A 179 2.25 8.93 4.99
N LEU A 180 1.58 8.92 3.86
CA LEU A 180 0.13 9.13 3.76
C LEU A 180 -0.62 7.88 4.26
N THR A 181 -1.94 7.96 4.37
CA THR A 181 -2.73 6.85 4.95
C THR A 181 -2.63 5.55 4.17
N THR A 182 -2.43 5.60 2.85
CA THR A 182 -2.30 4.42 1.98
C THR A 182 -1.19 4.54 0.93
N SER A 183 -0.31 5.54 1.03
CA SER A 183 0.73 5.85 0.05
C SER A 183 1.99 6.34 0.74
N ASN A 184 3.16 6.04 0.21
CA ASN A 184 4.36 6.78 0.58
C ASN A 184 4.30 8.20 -0.02
N ILE A 185 5.21 9.06 0.39
CA ILE A 185 5.32 10.44 -0.09
C ILE A 185 6.74 10.71 -0.58
N ALA A 186 6.88 11.52 -1.62
CA ALA A 186 8.15 12.11 -2.03
C ALA A 186 7.93 13.57 -2.46
N TRP A 187 9.00 14.37 -2.39
CA TRP A 187 8.93 15.77 -2.75
C TRP A 187 10.22 16.25 -3.44
N LEU A 188 10.09 17.26 -4.28
CA LEU A 188 11.21 17.91 -4.93
C LEU A 188 11.71 19.09 -4.11
N ARG A 189 12.97 19.02 -3.64
CA ARG A 189 13.67 20.08 -2.93
C ARG A 189 15.10 20.20 -3.47
N HIS A 190 15.55 21.42 -3.74
CA HIS A 190 16.91 21.69 -4.25
C HIS A 190 17.30 20.81 -5.45
N SER A 191 16.36 20.63 -6.40
CA SER A 191 16.53 19.79 -7.60
C SER A 191 16.74 18.29 -7.30
N SER A 192 16.43 17.82 -6.10
CA SER A 192 16.49 16.42 -5.69
C SER A 192 15.14 15.95 -5.16
N TRP A 193 14.71 14.78 -5.60
CA TRP A 193 13.55 14.14 -5.01
C TRP A 193 13.93 13.40 -3.72
N GLU A 194 13.22 13.69 -2.66
CA GLU A 194 13.44 13.16 -1.31
C GLU A 194 12.22 12.38 -0.81
N THR A 195 12.45 11.41 0.05
CA THR A 195 11.40 10.56 0.65
C THR A 195 11.83 10.10 2.05
N PRO A 196 10.92 9.96 3.01
CA PRO A 196 11.25 9.42 4.32
C PRO A 196 11.89 8.03 4.21
N ASN A 197 12.89 7.75 5.05
CA ASN A 197 13.52 6.43 5.14
C ASN A 197 12.72 5.48 6.06
N MET A 198 13.15 4.21 6.13
CA MET A 198 12.47 3.21 6.96
C MET A 198 12.53 3.49 8.46
N GLU A 199 13.50 4.28 8.93
CA GLU A 199 13.63 4.66 10.34
C GLU A 199 12.52 5.61 10.79
N SER A 200 11.93 6.36 9.88
CA SER A 200 10.79 7.23 10.18
C SER A 200 9.52 6.44 10.56
N GLY A 201 9.44 5.14 10.25
CA GLY A 201 8.27 4.30 10.55
C GLY A 201 7.26 4.27 9.40
N ILE A 202 7.71 3.94 8.20
CA ILE A 202 6.89 3.80 7.00
C ILE A 202 6.76 2.34 6.54
N LEU A 203 5.80 2.08 5.69
CA LEU A 203 5.74 0.85 4.93
C LEU A 203 6.80 0.84 3.82
N TYR A 204 7.43 -0.31 3.59
CA TYR A 204 8.29 -0.54 2.43
C TYR A 204 7.43 -0.61 1.14
N GLY A 205 7.06 0.56 0.60
CA GLY A 205 6.21 0.65 -0.58
C GLY A 205 6.92 0.20 -1.85
N THR A 206 6.25 -0.60 -2.68
CA THR A 206 6.83 -1.15 -3.92
C THR A 206 7.11 -0.07 -4.96
N THR A 207 6.17 0.86 -5.19
CA THR A 207 6.38 2.01 -6.09
C THR A 207 7.59 2.84 -5.65
N ARG A 208 7.67 3.18 -4.35
CA ARG A 208 8.80 3.90 -3.76
C ARG A 208 10.10 3.11 -3.94
N HIS A 209 10.09 1.79 -3.71
CA HIS A 209 11.25 0.93 -3.87
C HIS A 209 11.82 0.96 -5.29
N PHE A 210 10.97 0.85 -6.31
CA PHE A 210 11.40 0.92 -7.70
C PHE A 210 12.05 2.27 -8.04
N LEU A 211 11.46 3.38 -7.56
CA LEU A 211 12.03 4.71 -7.79
C LEU A 211 13.38 4.91 -7.08
N ILE A 212 13.58 4.33 -5.90
CA ILE A 212 14.89 4.33 -5.22
C ILE A 212 15.91 3.51 -5.99
N LYS A 213 15.52 2.32 -6.48
CA LYS A 213 16.38 1.44 -7.27
C LYS A 213 16.88 2.13 -8.57
N GLU A 214 16.05 2.97 -9.16
CA GLU A 214 16.41 3.81 -10.31
C GLU A 214 17.19 5.09 -9.90
N SER A 215 17.59 5.21 -8.63
CA SER A 215 18.32 6.39 -8.09
C SER A 215 17.56 7.72 -8.24
N LEU A 216 16.24 7.67 -8.30
CA LEU A 216 15.39 8.85 -8.46
C LEU A 216 15.00 9.50 -7.13
N LEU A 217 15.06 8.76 -6.01
CA LEU A 217 14.70 9.24 -4.69
C LEU A 217 15.86 9.12 -3.72
N LYS A 218 16.10 10.15 -2.92
CA LYS A 218 17.00 10.13 -1.77
C LYS A 218 16.23 9.93 -0.48
N GLU A 219 16.66 8.97 0.31
CA GLU A 219 16.06 8.63 1.59
C GLU A 219 16.69 9.45 2.74
N GLY A 220 15.87 9.84 3.71
CA GLY A 220 16.33 10.51 4.93
C GLY A 220 15.28 10.59 6.02
N LEU A 221 15.68 11.11 7.18
CA LEU A 221 14.77 11.57 8.23
C LEU A 221 14.51 13.06 7.99
N PHE A 222 13.26 13.43 7.84
CA PHE A 222 12.87 14.79 7.48
C PHE A 222 11.77 15.31 8.42
N SER A 223 11.84 16.59 8.70
CA SER A 223 10.85 17.34 9.46
C SER A 223 9.80 17.98 8.55
N GLU A 224 8.77 18.57 9.13
CA GLU A 224 7.82 19.42 8.41
C GLU A 224 8.51 20.60 7.74
N ASP A 225 9.53 21.22 8.39
CA ASP A 225 10.27 22.37 7.85
C ASP A 225 11.05 21.99 6.58
N ASP A 226 11.52 20.75 6.46
CA ASP A 226 12.13 20.26 5.23
C ASP A 226 11.10 20.20 4.09
N LEU A 227 9.89 19.69 4.38
CA LEU A 227 8.82 19.58 3.40
C LEU A 227 8.25 20.95 2.97
N ARG A 228 8.28 21.97 3.86
CA ARG A 228 7.85 23.35 3.53
C ARG A 228 8.69 23.96 2.41
N GLN A 229 9.94 23.52 2.23
CA GLN A 229 10.83 23.93 1.16
C GLN A 229 10.56 23.22 -0.17
N ALA A 230 9.65 22.25 -0.20
CA ALA A 230 9.31 21.53 -1.41
C ALA A 230 8.71 22.45 -2.49
N THR A 231 9.10 22.21 -3.74
CA THR A 231 8.50 22.84 -4.93
C THR A 231 7.41 21.96 -5.54
N GLU A 232 7.46 20.65 -5.33
CA GLU A 232 6.47 19.66 -5.73
C GLU A 232 6.39 18.53 -4.70
N ILE A 233 5.21 17.93 -4.55
CA ILE A 233 4.99 16.76 -3.70
C ILE A 233 4.21 15.72 -4.51
N VAL A 234 4.52 14.44 -4.31
CA VAL A 234 3.81 13.31 -4.93
C VAL A 234 3.48 12.23 -3.91
N ALA A 235 2.34 11.58 -4.11
CA ALA A 235 1.95 10.34 -3.44
C ALA A 235 2.35 9.13 -4.29
N LEU A 236 2.87 8.07 -3.65
CA LEU A 236 3.41 6.88 -4.30
C LEU A 236 2.69 5.63 -3.79
N SER A 237 1.98 4.92 -4.65
CA SER A 237 1.34 3.65 -4.28
C SER A 237 1.13 2.73 -5.48
N THR A 238 0.89 1.45 -5.24
CA THR A 238 0.66 0.45 -6.28
C THR A 238 -0.48 0.82 -7.22
N LEU A 239 -1.59 1.32 -6.71
CA LEU A 239 -2.76 1.63 -7.52
C LEU A 239 -2.70 3.03 -8.15
N LYS A 240 -2.27 4.02 -7.37
CA LYS A 240 -2.19 5.41 -7.84
C LYS A 240 -0.92 5.69 -8.66
N GLU A 241 0.08 4.81 -8.61
CA GLU A 241 1.42 5.03 -9.17
C GLU A 241 2.07 6.28 -8.56
N VAL A 242 2.15 7.35 -9.32
CA VAL A 242 2.68 8.65 -8.92
C VAL A 242 1.59 9.70 -9.14
N VAL A 243 1.06 10.27 -8.07
CA VAL A 243 0.00 11.28 -8.11
C VAL A 243 0.51 12.57 -7.47
N PRO A 244 0.42 13.72 -8.17
CA PRO A 244 0.84 14.99 -7.60
C PRO A 244 -0.10 15.46 -6.49
N VAL A 245 0.48 16.13 -5.50
CA VAL A 245 -0.25 16.88 -4.48
C VAL A 245 -0.46 18.30 -4.99
N SER A 246 -1.70 18.77 -5.05
CA SER A 246 -2.03 20.14 -5.48
C SER A 246 -2.08 21.13 -4.32
N GLU A 247 -2.30 20.66 -3.10
CA GLU A 247 -2.36 21.50 -1.89
C GLU A 247 -1.94 20.68 -0.67
N ILE A 248 -1.21 21.31 0.24
CA ILE A 248 -0.94 20.79 1.58
C ILE A 248 -1.37 21.80 2.65
N LYS A 249 -2.08 21.31 3.69
CA LYS A 249 -2.32 22.04 4.93
C LYS A 249 -1.31 21.58 5.98
N TRP A 250 -0.59 22.54 6.53
CA TRP A 250 0.43 22.32 7.55
C TRP A 250 -0.16 22.15 8.95
N SER A 251 0.66 21.67 9.90
CA SER A 251 0.24 21.46 11.29
C SER A 251 -0.17 22.76 12.00
N ASP A 252 0.35 23.92 11.58
CA ASP A 252 -0.03 25.24 12.10
C ASP A 252 -1.34 25.80 11.49
N GLY A 253 -1.99 25.06 10.59
CA GLY A 253 -3.23 25.42 9.93
C GLY A 253 -3.05 26.25 8.67
N THR A 254 -1.85 26.72 8.31
CA THR A 254 -1.59 27.39 7.03
C THR A 254 -1.59 26.36 5.89
N SER A 255 -1.79 26.83 4.65
CA SER A 255 -1.78 25.96 3.46
C SER A 255 -0.81 26.48 2.41
N LYS A 256 -0.34 25.56 1.56
CA LYS A 256 0.45 25.85 0.36
C LYS A 256 -0.13 25.10 -0.83
N THR A 257 -0.42 25.83 -1.90
CA THR A 257 -0.76 25.24 -3.21
C THR A 257 0.49 25.05 -4.04
N PHE A 258 0.47 24.03 -4.87
CA PHE A 258 1.54 23.76 -5.82
C PHE A 258 1.02 24.05 -7.22
N ASP A 259 1.68 24.98 -7.90
CA ASP A 259 1.38 25.23 -9.31
C ASP A 259 1.66 23.96 -10.13
N LYS A 260 1.05 23.91 -11.32
CA LYS A 260 1.15 22.76 -12.25
C LYS A 260 2.56 22.63 -12.83
N SER A 261 3.58 22.63 -11.99
CA SER A 261 4.93 22.31 -12.41
C SER A 261 4.95 20.85 -12.88
N LYS A 262 5.86 20.53 -13.81
CA LYS A 262 5.77 19.27 -14.57
C LYS A 262 6.89 18.28 -14.25
N ASN A 263 7.72 18.55 -13.23
CA ASN A 263 8.84 17.66 -12.90
C ASN A 263 8.35 16.29 -12.37
N TRP A 264 7.20 16.26 -11.69
CA TRP A 264 6.57 15.00 -11.24
C TRP A 264 6.19 14.07 -12.42
N LEU A 265 5.94 14.62 -13.62
CA LEU A 265 5.69 13.82 -14.82
C LEU A 265 6.90 12.95 -15.17
N GLN A 266 8.12 13.48 -15.01
CA GLN A 266 9.35 12.74 -15.30
C GLN A 266 9.49 11.52 -14.39
N ILE A 267 9.20 11.67 -13.08
CA ILE A 267 9.19 10.52 -12.15
C ILE A 267 8.11 9.51 -12.54
N ARG A 268 6.90 9.97 -12.90
CA ARG A 268 5.83 9.10 -13.33
C ARG A 268 6.19 8.35 -14.62
N GLU A 269 6.76 9.02 -15.59
CA GLU A 269 7.22 8.40 -16.82
C GLU A 269 8.30 7.36 -16.58
N LYS A 270 9.31 7.68 -15.77
CA LYS A 270 10.35 6.74 -15.36
C LYS A 270 9.79 5.51 -14.64
N PHE A 271 8.83 5.72 -13.74
CA PHE A 271 8.14 4.59 -13.10
C PHE A 271 7.40 3.73 -14.12
N ARG A 272 6.70 4.34 -15.08
CA ARG A 272 6.00 3.62 -16.15
C ARG A 272 6.94 2.86 -17.08
N ASP A 273 8.09 3.43 -17.42
CA ASP A 273 9.13 2.71 -18.15
C ASP A 273 9.61 1.48 -17.39
N THR A 274 9.78 1.59 -16.06
CA THR A 274 10.12 0.46 -15.20
C THR A 274 9.03 -0.62 -15.23
N VAL A 275 7.75 -0.21 -15.15
CA VAL A 275 6.60 -1.13 -15.30
C VAL A 275 6.68 -1.85 -16.64
N LEU A 276 6.76 -1.11 -17.75
CA LEU A 276 6.78 -1.68 -19.10
C LEU A 276 7.96 -2.65 -19.31
N ASN A 277 9.15 -2.29 -18.85
CA ASN A 277 10.33 -3.14 -18.94
C ASN A 277 10.16 -4.44 -18.15
N SER A 278 9.62 -4.37 -16.94
CA SER A 278 9.32 -5.56 -16.12
C SER A 278 8.29 -6.46 -16.81
N LEU A 279 7.21 -5.89 -17.35
CA LEU A 279 6.14 -6.64 -18.02
C LEU A 279 6.62 -7.35 -19.29
N ASN A 280 7.61 -6.82 -20.00
CA ASN A 280 8.20 -7.47 -21.17
C ASN A 280 8.96 -8.75 -20.80
N MET A 281 9.39 -8.89 -19.53
CA MET A 281 10.13 -10.06 -19.05
C MET A 281 9.22 -11.13 -18.42
N GLU A 282 7.94 -10.82 -18.17
CA GLU A 282 6.99 -11.73 -17.52
C GLU A 282 6.02 -12.38 -18.51
N SER A 283 5.59 -13.62 -18.22
CA SER A 283 4.53 -14.29 -18.97
C SER A 283 3.16 -13.68 -18.62
N ARG A 284 2.24 -13.65 -19.59
CA ARG A 284 0.84 -13.25 -19.35
C ARG A 284 0.14 -14.26 -18.45
N LEU A 285 -0.68 -13.77 -17.54
CA LEU A 285 -1.55 -14.56 -16.66
C LEU A 285 -2.99 -14.60 -17.18
N VAL A 286 -3.35 -13.67 -18.06
CA VAL A 286 -4.65 -13.59 -18.73
C VAL A 286 -4.41 -13.73 -20.23
N GLY A 287 -5.05 -14.69 -20.85
CA GLY A 287 -4.99 -14.96 -22.29
C GLY A 287 -6.13 -14.27 -23.05
#